data_4b60d3bd5d0fc9e65630e1736bb42ce6
#
_entry.id   4b60d3bd5d0fc9e65630e1736bb42ce6
#
_cell.length_a   1.000
_cell.length_b   1.000
_cell.length_c   1.000
_cell.angle_alpha   90.00
_cell.angle_beta   90.00
_cell.angle_gamma   90.00
#
_symmetry.space_group_name_H-M   'P 1'
#
loop_
_entity.id
_entity.type
_entity.pdbx_description
1 polymer ?
#
loop_
_entity_poly.entity_id
_entity_poly.type
_entity_poly.pdbx_seq_one_letter_code
_entity_poly.pdbx_strand_id
1 'polypeptide(L)'
;MTVPRNDTTPGSFLKGRRKGLTGGAFSIILMNRFPGVIRRGTKRRPENPEQGAKAMAKDKKADLAGPGISTYEEVDKILPNDYKAVLPPLERMKALYAIKDYIEKNLCKELNLSMVQVPLIVERESGINDMLDRDGSRTPVEFPCGLGLEKRLNAQIVQAATKWKRPALAQFGCRAGEGICTDMRAVRKDYFLDHDHSSYVDQWDWERVMTADQRNLAFLKDVVTKIWKVIRGAGKLAQDMYPELKKTGYPDFPEELTFIHAEELLDMYPDLPRKQRETNVLQKFPAVFIIGIGWVLKDGYPHEMRAADYDDWVTDTSKATGKPTHGLNGDILVWNPVTKRRHELTSMGIRVTKETLVKQLELSNLMESLKLPYHQAIMNDRIPLSIGGGIGQARTYMYLLRTAHLGEVTVTVWPKQLKDICNKHNIHVLE
;
A
#
# COMPACT_ATOMS: atom_id res chain seq x y z
N MET A 1 43.59 32.79 16.91
CA MET A 1 43.57 32.91 18.37
C MET A 1 43.20 31.57 18.96
N THR A 2 44.06 31.13 19.79
CA THR A 2 44.30 29.85 20.46
C THR A 2 43.12 29.21 21.20
N VAL A 3 43.07 27.87 21.04
CA VAL A 3 42.31 26.89 21.85
C VAL A 3 42.92 26.77 23.26
N PRO A 4 42.20 26.33 24.27
CA PRO A 4 42.76 25.32 25.15
C PRO A 4 41.87 24.05 25.27
N ARG A 5 42.54 22.90 25.14
CA ARG A 5 42.13 21.57 25.62
C ARG A 5 42.15 21.55 27.15
N ASN A 6 41.29 20.74 27.75
CA ASN A 6 41.56 20.10 29.03
C ASN A 6 41.06 18.66 29.03
N ASP A 7 42.04 17.75 29.08
CA ASP A 7 41.92 16.36 29.49
C ASP A 7 41.66 16.29 30.99
N THR A 8 40.83 15.33 31.41
CA THR A 8 41.03 14.56 32.66
C THR A 8 40.18 13.27 32.67
N THR A 9 40.85 12.14 32.58
CA THR A 9 40.49 10.81 33.12
C THR A 9 41.41 10.55 34.30
N PRO A 10 41.28 9.41 35.11
CA PRO A 10 40.13 8.63 35.54
C PRO A 10 40.11 8.40 37.08
N GLY A 11 39.08 7.77 37.59
CA GLY A 11 39.04 7.36 38.99
C GLY A 11 38.13 6.12 39.20
N SER A 12 38.79 5.04 39.60
CA SER A 12 38.31 3.71 39.85
C SER A 12 37.74 3.48 41.28
N PHE A 13 37.20 2.24 41.50
CA PHE A 13 36.78 1.56 42.75
C PHE A 13 35.34 1.80 43.20
N LEU A 14 34.53 0.77 43.50
CA LEU A 14 34.77 -0.38 44.40
C LEU A 14 33.76 -1.53 44.12
N LYS A 15 34.25 -2.74 44.39
CA LYS A 15 33.56 -4.03 44.53
C LYS A 15 32.65 -4.10 45.74
N GLY A 16 31.57 -4.86 45.66
CA GLY A 16 30.74 -5.27 46.79
C GLY A 16 29.82 -6.46 46.46
N ARG A 17 30.32 -7.65 46.59
CA ARG A 17 29.89 -8.90 47.23
C ARG A 17 28.46 -9.46 47.05
N ARG A 18 28.53 -10.71 46.59
CA ARG A 18 27.55 -11.81 46.61
C ARG A 18 26.97 -12.14 47.99
N LYS A 19 25.73 -12.62 48.00
CA LYS A 19 25.13 -13.75 48.77
C LYS A 19 23.83 -14.09 47.97
N GLY A 20 23.48 -15.24 47.51
CA GLY A 20 23.74 -16.63 47.82
C GLY A 20 22.66 -17.23 48.74
N LEU A 21 21.73 -18.03 48.16
CA LEU A 21 20.98 -19.14 48.81
C LEU A 21 19.99 -19.69 47.78
N THR A 22 20.26 -20.87 47.20
CA THR A 22 19.74 -22.24 47.51
C THR A 22 18.19 -22.27 47.40
N GLY A 23 17.52 -23.04 46.58
CA GLY A 23 17.71 -24.41 46.16
C GLY A 23 16.38 -25.12 46.41
N GLY A 24 15.82 -25.82 45.44
CA GLY A 24 14.60 -26.60 45.64
C GLY A 24 14.17 -27.30 44.33
N ALA A 25 14.80 -28.44 44.09
CA ALA A 25 14.33 -29.41 43.09
C ALA A 25 13.34 -30.38 43.74
N PHE A 26 12.37 -30.86 42.97
CA PHE A 26 11.66 -32.15 43.11
C PHE A 26 10.73 -32.27 41.90
N SER A 27 10.82 -33.19 41.11
CA SER A 27 10.99 -34.64 40.97
C SER A 27 9.95 -35.16 40.01
N ILE A 28 10.45 -35.89 39.07
CA ILE A 28 9.75 -36.67 38.03
C ILE A 28 8.99 -37.82 38.70
N ILE A 29 7.74 -38.10 38.25
CA ILE A 29 7.18 -39.46 38.30
C ILE A 29 6.58 -39.81 36.95
N LEU A 30 7.21 -40.80 36.33
CA LEU A 30 6.69 -41.66 35.26
C LEU A 30 5.81 -42.76 35.88
N MET A 31 4.70 -43.15 35.25
CA MET A 31 4.29 -44.55 35.00
C MET A 31 2.87 -44.60 34.39
N ASN A 32 2.75 -44.99 33.15
CA ASN A 32 2.48 -46.35 32.60
C ASN A 32 1.02 -46.81 32.52
N ARG A 33 0.64 -47.10 31.24
CA ARG A 33 -0.18 -48.24 30.71
C ARG A 33 -1.70 -48.23 30.81
N PHE A 34 -2.27 -48.06 29.63
CA PHE A 34 -3.37 -48.68 28.85
C PHE A 34 -4.27 -49.77 29.52
N PRO A 35 -5.52 -50.07 29.03
CA PRO A 35 -6.07 -49.89 27.69
C PRO A 35 -7.59 -49.50 27.61
N GLY A 36 -7.95 -48.93 26.44
CA GLY A 36 -9.14 -49.24 25.66
C GLY A 36 -10.55 -48.98 26.22
N VAL A 37 -11.16 -47.89 25.76
CA VAL A 37 -12.60 -47.90 25.43
C VAL A 37 -12.83 -46.90 24.29
N ILE A 38 -13.28 -47.41 23.13
CA ILE A 38 -13.81 -46.62 22.04
C ILE A 38 -15.12 -46.01 22.48
N ARG A 39 -15.11 -44.69 22.73
CA ARG A 39 -16.33 -43.87 22.79
C ARG A 39 -16.41 -42.96 21.59
N ARG A 40 -17.43 -43.17 20.75
CA ARG A 40 -17.84 -42.31 19.65
C ARG A 40 -17.94 -40.88 20.17
N GLY A 41 -17.06 -40.01 19.72
CA GLY A 41 -17.08 -38.58 20.00
C GLY A 41 -18.30 -37.96 19.30
N THR A 42 -19.27 -37.54 20.07
CA THR A 42 -20.30 -36.60 19.65
C THR A 42 -19.61 -35.27 19.31
N LYS A 43 -19.67 -34.87 18.05
CA LYS A 43 -19.30 -33.50 17.64
C LYS A 43 -20.19 -32.54 18.43
N ARG A 44 -19.63 -31.83 19.41
CA ARG A 44 -20.28 -30.68 20.02
C ARG A 44 -20.52 -29.65 18.93
N ARG A 45 -21.77 -29.30 18.68
CA ARG A 45 -22.13 -28.11 17.89
C ARG A 45 -21.58 -26.88 18.64
N PRO A 46 -21.02 -25.89 17.94
CA PRO A 46 -20.62 -24.64 18.57
C PRO A 46 -21.85 -23.99 19.21
N GLU A 47 -21.68 -23.54 20.44
CA GLU A 47 -22.76 -22.99 21.28
C GLU A 47 -23.27 -21.61 20.81
N ASN A 48 -22.70 -21.05 19.74
CA ASN A 48 -23.17 -19.79 19.16
C ASN A 48 -23.13 -19.84 17.62
N PRO A 49 -24.31 -19.84 16.95
CA PRO A 49 -24.39 -19.86 15.48
C PRO A 49 -23.68 -18.69 14.80
N GLU A 50 -23.60 -17.53 15.46
CA GLU A 50 -22.93 -16.34 14.92
C GLU A 50 -21.39 -16.47 14.91
N GLN A 51 -20.82 -17.18 15.87
CA GLN A 51 -19.37 -17.44 15.90
C GLN A 51 -18.96 -18.45 14.83
N GLY A 52 -19.79 -19.45 14.59
CA GLY A 52 -19.59 -20.41 13.50
C GLY A 52 -19.69 -19.77 12.12
N ALA A 53 -20.66 -18.88 11.91
CA ALA A 53 -20.83 -18.12 10.67
C ALA A 53 -19.68 -17.14 10.42
N LYS A 54 -19.17 -16.47 11.46
CA LYS A 54 -18.01 -15.57 11.36
C LYS A 54 -16.70 -16.31 11.06
N ALA A 55 -16.49 -17.51 11.61
CA ALA A 55 -15.33 -18.35 11.31
C ALA A 55 -15.38 -18.89 9.88
N MET A 56 -16.51 -19.41 9.44
CA MET A 56 -16.70 -19.88 8.06
C MET A 56 -16.61 -18.74 7.03
N ALA A 57 -17.05 -17.52 7.37
CA ALA A 57 -16.90 -16.35 6.52
C ALA A 57 -15.42 -15.90 6.41
N LYS A 58 -14.63 -16.09 7.48
CA LYS A 58 -13.20 -15.74 7.49
C LYS A 58 -12.38 -16.70 6.60
N ASP A 59 -12.67 -17.99 6.63
CA ASP A 59 -12.00 -19.00 5.79
C ASP A 59 -12.35 -18.83 4.31
N LYS A 60 -13.63 -18.64 3.95
CA LYS A 60 -14.05 -18.33 2.59
C LYS A 60 -13.45 -17.02 2.06
N LYS A 61 -13.25 -16.02 2.91
CA LYS A 61 -12.67 -14.74 2.55
C LYS A 61 -11.19 -14.87 2.17
N ALA A 62 -10.43 -15.70 2.86
CA ALA A 62 -9.03 -16.01 2.52
C ALA A 62 -8.95 -16.77 1.19
N ASP A 63 -9.83 -17.74 0.95
CA ASP A 63 -9.88 -18.50 -0.31
C ASP A 63 -10.22 -17.62 -1.52
N LEU A 64 -11.07 -16.60 -1.36
CA LEU A 64 -11.49 -15.71 -2.44
C LEU A 64 -10.47 -14.63 -2.77
N ALA A 65 -9.70 -14.15 -1.79
CA ALA A 65 -8.61 -13.21 -2.04
C ALA A 65 -7.49 -13.86 -2.86
N GLY A 66 -7.35 -15.16 -2.76
CA GLY A 66 -6.19 -15.92 -3.20
C GLY A 66 -5.02 -15.75 -2.24
N PRO A 67 -4.10 -16.70 -2.17
CA PRO A 67 -2.91 -16.55 -1.34
C PRO A 67 -2.07 -15.38 -1.87
N GLY A 68 -1.86 -14.37 -1.03
CA GLY A 68 -0.76 -13.43 -1.22
C GLY A 68 0.57 -14.19 -1.12
N ILE A 69 1.65 -13.58 -1.59
CA ILE A 69 2.99 -14.12 -1.35
C ILE A 69 3.24 -14.07 0.15
N SER A 70 3.51 -15.23 0.73
CA SER A 70 3.69 -15.42 2.16
C SER A 70 4.94 -16.23 2.53
N THR A 71 5.60 -16.78 1.52
CA THR A 71 6.81 -17.59 1.69
C THR A 71 7.90 -17.19 0.69
N TYR A 72 9.15 -17.39 1.07
CA TYR A 72 10.28 -17.16 0.17
C TYR A 72 10.42 -18.20 -0.93
N GLU A 73 9.81 -19.37 -0.78
CA GLU A 73 9.71 -20.37 -1.86
C GLU A 73 8.80 -19.89 -2.99
N GLU A 74 7.75 -19.14 -2.67
CA GLU A 74 6.90 -18.47 -3.67
C GLU A 74 7.65 -17.35 -4.38
N VAL A 75 8.44 -16.55 -3.65
CA VAL A 75 9.31 -15.53 -4.24
C VAL A 75 10.32 -16.14 -5.21
N ASP A 76 10.99 -17.23 -4.81
CA ASP A 76 11.97 -17.95 -5.64
C ASP A 76 11.37 -18.43 -6.98
N LYS A 77 10.10 -18.85 -6.96
CA LYS A 77 9.38 -19.27 -8.18
C LYS A 77 8.95 -18.12 -9.10
N ILE A 78 8.79 -16.93 -8.55
CA ILE A 78 8.37 -15.73 -9.30
C ILE A 78 9.54 -15.09 -10.03
N LEU A 79 10.72 -15.10 -9.44
CA LEU A 79 11.89 -14.46 -10.01
C LEU A 79 12.39 -15.25 -11.23
N PRO A 80 12.71 -14.58 -12.34
CA PRO A 80 13.15 -15.26 -13.55
C PRO A 80 14.55 -15.87 -13.38
N ASN A 81 14.74 -17.13 -13.79
CA ASN A 81 15.99 -17.87 -13.62
C ASN A 81 17.17 -17.28 -14.43
N ASP A 82 16.89 -16.78 -15.64
CA ASP A 82 17.91 -16.24 -16.54
C ASP A 82 17.92 -14.70 -16.55
N TYR A 83 17.63 -14.10 -15.41
CA TYR A 83 17.50 -12.65 -15.33
C TYR A 83 18.85 -11.96 -15.57
N LYS A 84 18.78 -10.92 -16.37
CA LYS A 84 19.87 -9.96 -16.57
C LYS A 84 19.31 -8.56 -16.50
N ALA A 85 19.79 -7.77 -15.55
CA ALA A 85 19.41 -6.37 -15.45
C ALA A 85 19.76 -5.65 -16.76
N VAL A 86 18.80 -4.91 -17.31
CA VAL A 86 19.00 -4.18 -18.58
C VAL A 86 20.02 -3.06 -18.39
N LEU A 87 20.00 -2.38 -17.26
CA LEU A 87 20.91 -1.29 -16.95
C LEU A 87 21.78 -1.65 -15.74
N PRO A 88 23.09 -1.31 -15.78
CA PRO A 88 23.93 -1.40 -14.59
C PRO A 88 23.41 -0.49 -13.47
N PRO A 89 23.75 -0.76 -12.19
CA PRO A 89 23.15 -0.06 -11.04
C PRO A 89 23.22 1.47 -11.12
N LEU A 90 24.35 2.06 -11.47
CA LEU A 90 24.50 3.51 -11.54
C LEU A 90 23.66 4.13 -12.67
N GLU A 91 23.63 3.50 -13.84
CA GLU A 91 22.82 3.98 -14.96
C GLU A 91 21.33 3.86 -14.65
N ARG A 92 20.93 2.80 -13.95
CA ARG A 92 19.57 2.61 -13.45
C ARG A 92 19.17 3.73 -12.48
N MET A 93 20.06 4.17 -11.57
CA MET A 93 19.81 5.31 -10.71
C MET A 93 19.66 6.62 -11.50
N LYS A 94 20.49 6.86 -12.51
CA LYS A 94 20.35 8.03 -13.40
C LYS A 94 18.99 8.03 -14.13
N ALA A 95 18.60 6.88 -14.68
CA ALA A 95 17.29 6.71 -15.32
C ALA A 95 16.15 6.96 -14.34
N LEU A 96 16.24 6.45 -13.11
CA LEU A 96 15.27 6.64 -12.05
C LEU A 96 15.06 8.14 -11.75
N TYR A 97 16.12 8.91 -11.56
CA TYR A 97 16.03 10.35 -11.30
C TYR A 97 15.44 11.13 -12.50
N ALA A 98 15.75 10.73 -13.73
CA ALA A 98 15.13 11.33 -14.92
C ALA A 98 13.62 11.01 -15.00
N ILE A 99 13.22 9.78 -14.72
CA ILE A 99 11.81 9.37 -14.63
C ILE A 99 11.10 10.17 -13.52
N LYS A 100 11.73 10.32 -12.37
CA LYS A 100 11.17 11.07 -11.23
C LYS A 100 10.90 12.53 -11.61
N ASP A 101 11.88 13.22 -12.14
CA ASP A 101 11.74 14.59 -12.59
C ASP A 101 10.66 14.76 -13.65
N TYR A 102 10.60 13.84 -14.62
CA TYR A 102 9.57 13.84 -15.67
C TYR A 102 8.16 13.67 -15.07
N ILE A 103 7.96 12.69 -14.19
CA ILE A 103 6.64 12.41 -13.59
C ILE A 103 6.20 13.60 -12.74
N GLU A 104 7.04 14.13 -11.86
CA GLU A 104 6.73 15.27 -11.01
C GLU A 104 6.28 16.49 -11.83
N LYS A 105 7.04 16.86 -12.85
CA LYS A 105 6.71 17.99 -13.72
C LYS A 105 5.42 17.79 -14.52
N ASN A 106 5.26 16.62 -15.13
CA ASN A 106 4.13 16.38 -16.02
C ASN A 106 2.85 16.05 -15.25
N LEU A 107 2.92 15.38 -14.10
CA LEU A 107 1.78 15.15 -13.23
C LEU A 107 1.23 16.49 -12.71
N CYS A 108 2.12 17.37 -12.21
CA CYS A 108 1.73 18.71 -11.78
C CYS A 108 1.10 19.51 -12.91
N LYS A 109 1.64 19.44 -14.12
CA LYS A 109 1.10 20.12 -15.29
C LYS A 109 -0.28 19.58 -15.71
N GLU A 110 -0.41 18.24 -15.87
CA GLU A 110 -1.66 17.62 -16.39
C GLU A 110 -2.82 17.73 -15.39
N LEU A 111 -2.55 17.76 -14.09
CA LEU A 111 -3.56 17.83 -13.05
C LEU A 111 -3.66 19.21 -12.36
N ASN A 112 -2.85 20.19 -12.76
CA ASN A 112 -2.77 21.52 -12.14
C ASN A 112 -2.43 21.43 -10.64
N LEU A 113 -1.30 20.81 -10.31
CA LEU A 113 -0.83 20.60 -8.95
C LEU A 113 0.42 21.42 -8.66
N SER A 114 0.64 21.72 -7.40
CA SER A 114 1.89 22.30 -6.89
C SER A 114 2.65 21.27 -6.05
N MET A 115 3.98 21.15 -6.24
CA MET A 115 4.80 20.34 -5.36
C MET A 115 4.89 20.98 -3.99
N VAL A 116 4.61 20.21 -2.93
CA VAL A 116 4.69 20.66 -1.54
C VAL A 116 5.39 19.62 -0.68
N GLN A 117 5.91 20.07 0.47
CA GLN A 117 6.44 19.14 1.46
C GLN A 117 5.32 18.38 2.16
N VAL A 118 5.61 17.14 2.53
CA VAL A 118 4.72 16.24 3.24
C VAL A 118 5.36 15.79 4.56
N PRO A 119 4.59 15.63 5.66
CA PRO A 119 5.18 15.16 6.91
C PRO A 119 5.57 13.68 6.79
N LEU A 120 6.77 13.34 7.28
CA LEU A 120 7.17 11.96 7.57
C LEU A 120 6.63 11.50 8.93
N ILE A 121 6.46 12.47 9.85
CA ILE A 121 6.07 12.24 11.24
C ILE A 121 4.81 13.04 11.54
N VAL A 122 3.83 12.39 12.14
CA VAL A 122 2.56 13.01 12.56
C VAL A 122 2.27 12.67 14.02
N GLU A 123 1.48 13.48 14.67
CA GLU A 123 0.98 13.20 16.02
C GLU A 123 -0.10 12.12 15.96
N ARG A 124 -0.02 11.11 16.84
CA ARG A 124 -0.96 9.98 16.89
C ARG A 124 -2.41 10.45 17.09
N GLU A 125 -2.60 11.37 18.04
CA GLU A 125 -3.91 11.89 18.44
C GLU A 125 -4.60 12.73 17.37
N SER A 126 -3.87 13.13 16.31
CA SER A 126 -4.46 13.85 15.17
C SER A 126 -5.40 12.97 14.32
N GLY A 127 -5.20 11.64 14.34
CA GLY A 127 -5.93 10.68 13.51
C GLY A 127 -5.60 10.78 12.01
N ILE A 128 -4.55 11.52 11.66
CA ILE A 128 -4.19 11.82 10.26
C ILE A 128 -3.36 10.71 9.61
N ASN A 129 -2.69 9.86 10.41
CA ASN A 129 -1.98 8.73 9.85
C ASN A 129 -2.97 7.72 9.25
N ASP A 130 -2.65 7.16 8.10
CA ASP A 130 -3.50 6.19 7.44
C ASP A 130 -3.49 4.84 8.19
N MET A 131 -4.67 4.26 8.35
CA MET A 131 -4.83 2.87 8.77
C MET A 131 -4.96 2.01 7.52
N LEU A 132 -4.00 1.13 7.30
CA LEU A 132 -3.94 0.31 6.09
C LEU A 132 -4.90 -0.88 6.13
N ASP A 133 -5.19 -1.39 7.34
CA ASP A 133 -6.12 -2.49 7.56
C ASP A 133 -7.24 -2.11 8.50
N ARG A 134 -8.44 -2.63 8.23
CA ARG A 134 -9.62 -2.42 9.08
C ARG A 134 -9.54 -3.12 10.43
N ASP A 135 -8.76 -4.20 10.53
CA ASP A 135 -8.62 -5.01 11.74
C ASP A 135 -7.49 -4.54 12.67
N GLY A 136 -6.74 -3.48 12.27
CA GLY A 136 -5.63 -2.95 13.05
C GLY A 136 -4.40 -3.87 13.10
N SER A 137 -4.31 -4.87 12.22
CA SER A 137 -3.18 -5.81 12.17
C SER A 137 -1.86 -5.16 11.79
N ARG A 138 -1.92 -4.05 11.01
CA ARG A 138 -0.74 -3.28 10.61
C ARG A 138 -0.68 -1.96 11.37
N THR A 139 0.27 -1.87 12.28
CA THR A 139 0.44 -0.71 13.15
C THR A 139 1.57 0.20 12.67
N PRO A 140 1.47 1.54 12.83
CA PRO A 140 2.56 2.45 12.51
C PRO A 140 3.75 2.26 13.44
N VAL A 141 4.91 2.78 13.05
CA VAL A 141 6.05 2.96 13.97
C VAL A 141 5.75 4.15 14.86
N GLU A 142 5.76 3.94 16.18
CA GLU A 142 5.47 4.97 17.19
C GLU A 142 6.70 5.25 18.06
N PHE A 143 6.86 6.49 18.46
CA PHE A 143 7.90 6.89 19.39
C PHE A 143 7.55 8.20 20.10
N PRO A 144 8.02 8.42 21.37
CA PRO A 144 7.84 9.68 22.05
C PRO A 144 8.86 10.72 21.53
N CYS A 145 8.41 11.94 21.25
CA CYS A 145 9.28 13.05 20.88
C CYS A 145 9.03 14.29 21.76
N GLY A 146 9.92 15.31 21.64
CA GLY A 146 9.83 16.52 22.43
C GLY A 146 10.50 16.41 23.81
N LEU A 147 11.82 16.21 23.83
CA LEU A 147 12.60 16.23 25.07
C LEU A 147 12.46 17.60 25.76
N GLY A 148 12.22 17.60 27.08
CA GLY A 148 12.01 18.81 27.87
C GLY A 148 10.58 19.34 27.91
N LEU A 149 9.64 18.74 27.17
CA LEU A 149 8.21 19.03 27.32
C LEU A 149 7.66 18.40 28.59
N GLU A 150 6.71 19.06 29.25
CA GLU A 150 5.98 18.52 30.40
C GLU A 150 5.29 17.18 30.04
N LYS A 151 4.68 17.12 28.84
CA LYS A 151 4.16 15.90 28.23
C LYS A 151 4.76 15.72 26.84
N ARG A 152 5.46 14.61 26.63
CA ARG A 152 5.96 14.25 25.29
C ARG A 152 4.84 13.97 24.32
N LEU A 153 5.04 14.30 23.05
CA LEU A 153 4.13 13.95 21.98
C LEU A 153 4.29 12.47 21.62
N ASN A 154 3.19 11.82 21.30
CA ASN A 154 3.19 10.48 20.70
C ASN A 154 3.28 10.65 19.19
N ALA A 155 4.46 10.47 18.66
CA ALA A 155 4.72 10.60 17.23
C ALA A 155 4.59 9.26 16.52
N GLN A 156 4.10 9.29 15.29
CA GLN A 156 4.03 8.15 14.38
C GLN A 156 4.73 8.48 13.08
N ILE A 157 5.48 7.51 12.51
CA ILE A 157 5.89 7.59 11.11
C ILE A 157 4.67 7.26 10.25
N VAL A 158 4.43 8.05 9.22
CA VAL A 158 3.28 7.84 8.33
C VAL A 158 3.38 6.51 7.59
N GLN A 159 2.22 5.85 7.39
CA GLN A 159 2.08 4.67 6.54
C GLN A 159 1.66 5.05 5.10
N ALA A 160 1.02 6.20 4.94
CA ALA A 160 0.72 6.93 3.72
C ALA A 160 0.34 8.37 4.09
N ALA A 161 0.20 9.26 3.13
CA ALA A 161 -0.19 10.65 3.38
C ALA A 161 -1.62 10.98 2.88
N THR A 162 -2.44 9.97 2.67
CA THR A 162 -3.77 10.14 2.05
C THR A 162 -4.65 11.09 2.84
N LYS A 163 -4.75 10.89 4.14
CA LYS A 163 -5.58 11.75 5.00
C LYS A 163 -4.98 13.13 5.19
N TRP A 164 -3.66 13.26 5.28
CA TRP A 164 -2.99 14.54 5.45
C TRP A 164 -3.22 15.50 4.27
N LYS A 165 -3.21 15.00 3.04
CA LYS A 165 -3.35 15.83 1.83
C LYS A 165 -4.67 16.61 1.78
N ARG A 166 -5.75 16.02 2.28
CA ARG A 166 -7.09 16.66 2.23
C ARG A 166 -7.17 17.96 3.04
N PRO A 167 -6.84 17.99 4.36
CA PRO A 167 -6.77 19.25 5.11
C PRO A 167 -5.67 20.18 4.60
N ALA A 168 -4.59 19.64 4.02
CA ALA A 168 -3.54 20.45 3.43
C ALA A 168 -4.03 21.27 2.23
N LEU A 169 -4.98 20.78 1.43
CA LEU A 169 -5.62 21.58 0.37
C LEU A 169 -6.24 22.87 0.91
N ALA A 170 -6.96 22.79 2.02
CA ALA A 170 -7.53 23.97 2.68
C ALA A 170 -6.45 24.87 3.28
N GLN A 171 -5.43 24.28 3.92
CA GLN A 171 -4.31 25.00 4.52
C GLN A 171 -3.50 25.79 3.47
N PHE A 172 -3.30 25.21 2.28
CA PHE A 172 -2.60 25.86 1.17
C PHE A 172 -3.53 26.75 0.30
N GLY A 173 -4.81 26.86 0.62
CA GLY A 173 -5.75 27.70 -0.09
C GLY A 173 -6.04 27.26 -1.52
N CYS A 174 -5.97 25.95 -1.82
CA CYS A 174 -6.26 25.41 -3.15
C CYS A 174 -7.73 25.62 -3.52
N ARG A 175 -7.99 26.10 -4.74
CA ARG A 175 -9.32 26.30 -5.30
C ARG A 175 -9.74 25.11 -6.16
N ALA A 176 -11.00 25.08 -6.57
CA ALA A 176 -11.49 24.05 -7.49
C ALA A 176 -10.62 23.97 -8.75
N GLY A 177 -10.15 22.78 -9.05
CA GLY A 177 -9.24 22.51 -10.17
C GLY A 177 -7.75 22.67 -9.84
N GLU A 178 -7.38 23.13 -8.63
CA GLU A 178 -6.02 23.22 -8.14
C GLU A 178 -5.74 22.10 -7.12
N GLY A 179 -4.47 21.76 -6.90
CA GLY A 179 -4.12 20.74 -5.94
C GLY A 179 -2.64 20.70 -5.59
N ILE A 180 -2.27 19.66 -4.86
CA ILE A 180 -0.90 19.42 -4.38
C ILE A 180 -0.39 18.05 -4.81
N CYS A 181 0.91 17.96 -4.99
CA CYS A 181 1.67 16.72 -5.17
C CYS A 181 2.84 16.69 -4.20
N THR A 182 3.22 15.53 -3.74
CA THR A 182 4.28 15.36 -2.75
C THR A 182 5.23 14.22 -3.14
N ASP A 183 6.49 14.31 -2.73
CA ASP A 183 7.43 13.20 -2.67
C ASP A 183 7.28 12.51 -1.31
N MET A 184 6.23 11.70 -1.15
CA MET A 184 5.89 11.04 0.11
C MET A 184 6.82 9.86 0.38
N ARG A 185 7.25 9.74 1.64
CA ARG A 185 8.00 8.59 2.17
C ARG A 185 7.30 8.04 3.40
N ALA A 186 7.25 6.73 3.52
CA ALA A 186 6.52 6.05 4.58
C ALA A 186 7.26 4.80 5.06
N VAL A 187 6.90 4.33 6.25
CA VAL A 187 7.39 3.05 6.79
C VAL A 187 6.21 2.15 7.11
N ARG A 188 6.21 0.96 6.53
CA ARG A 188 5.23 -0.11 6.74
C ARG A 188 5.92 -1.33 7.32
N LYS A 189 6.00 -1.41 8.64
CA LYS A 189 6.81 -2.43 9.34
C LYS A 189 6.24 -3.85 9.30
N ASP A 190 4.92 -3.98 9.13
CA ASP A 190 4.19 -5.26 9.26
C ASP A 190 3.84 -5.88 7.89
N TYR A 191 4.71 -5.69 6.88
CA TYR A 191 4.58 -6.31 5.56
C TYR A 191 5.52 -7.51 5.40
N PHE A 192 5.07 -8.54 4.69
CA PHE A 192 5.98 -9.55 4.16
C PHE A 192 6.82 -8.92 3.05
N LEU A 193 8.14 -8.99 3.21
CA LEU A 193 9.07 -8.39 2.27
C LEU A 193 9.33 -9.38 1.13
N ASP A 194 8.87 -9.04 -0.07
CA ASP A 194 8.98 -9.88 -1.26
C ASP A 194 9.54 -9.08 -2.46
N HIS A 195 9.30 -9.58 -3.68
CA HIS A 195 9.85 -8.96 -4.89
C HIS A 195 9.28 -7.56 -5.20
N ASP A 196 8.06 -7.23 -4.71
CA ASP A 196 7.40 -5.94 -4.94
C ASP A 196 6.81 -5.29 -3.67
N HIS A 197 7.21 -5.78 -2.48
CA HIS A 197 6.90 -5.19 -1.18
C HIS A 197 8.15 -4.95 -0.34
N SER A 198 8.27 -3.75 0.23
CA SER A 198 9.31 -3.35 1.16
C SER A 198 8.71 -2.61 2.36
N SER A 199 9.48 -2.52 3.47
CA SER A 199 9.08 -1.69 4.62
C SER A 199 9.18 -0.19 4.32
N TYR A 200 10.06 0.22 3.40
CA TYR A 200 10.15 1.59 2.91
C TYR A 200 9.25 1.75 1.70
N VAL A 201 8.41 2.79 1.70
CA VAL A 201 7.49 3.10 0.61
C VAL A 201 7.64 4.57 0.24
N ASP A 202 7.77 4.83 -1.05
CA ASP A 202 7.74 6.16 -1.63
C ASP A 202 6.64 6.29 -2.68
N GLN A 203 5.94 7.42 -2.69
CA GLN A 203 4.85 7.67 -3.62
C GLN A 203 4.87 9.12 -4.09
N TRP A 204 4.49 9.34 -5.34
CA TRP A 204 3.93 10.63 -5.74
C TRP A 204 2.50 10.65 -5.24
N ASP A 205 2.33 11.25 -4.08
CA ASP A 205 1.03 11.38 -3.43
C ASP A 205 0.41 12.72 -3.82
N TRP A 206 -0.75 12.69 -4.43
CA TRP A 206 -1.41 13.87 -4.98
C TRP A 206 -2.85 14.00 -4.49
N GLU A 207 -3.36 15.22 -4.46
CA GLU A 207 -4.74 15.55 -4.11
C GLU A 207 -5.16 16.82 -4.83
N ARG A 208 -6.37 16.85 -5.42
CA ARG A 208 -6.90 17.98 -6.21
C ARG A 208 -8.30 18.32 -5.75
N VAL A 209 -8.58 19.63 -5.54
CA VAL A 209 -9.91 20.12 -5.24
C VAL A 209 -10.82 19.94 -6.46
N MET A 210 -12.05 19.49 -6.22
CA MET A 210 -13.05 19.28 -7.24
C MET A 210 -14.39 19.93 -6.86
N THR A 211 -15.25 20.12 -7.84
CA THR A 211 -16.62 20.60 -7.65
C THR A 211 -17.59 19.43 -7.46
N ALA A 212 -18.79 19.68 -6.93
CA ALA A 212 -19.76 18.63 -6.65
C ALA A 212 -20.25 17.91 -7.91
N ASP A 213 -20.38 18.60 -9.04
CA ASP A 213 -20.77 18.04 -10.34
C ASP A 213 -19.72 17.09 -10.93
N GLN A 214 -18.46 17.20 -10.50
CA GLN A 214 -17.37 16.32 -10.89
C GLN A 214 -17.36 14.98 -10.15
N ARG A 215 -18.24 14.77 -9.16
CA ARG A 215 -18.35 13.49 -8.44
C ARG A 215 -19.02 12.40 -9.30
N ASN A 216 -18.32 11.92 -10.30
CA ASN A 216 -18.84 10.90 -11.22
C ASN A 216 -17.69 10.08 -11.87
N LEU A 217 -18.04 8.96 -12.50
CA LEU A 217 -17.09 8.06 -13.17
C LEU A 217 -16.40 8.72 -14.38
N ALA A 218 -17.04 9.64 -15.06
CA ALA A 218 -16.44 10.30 -16.23
C ALA A 218 -15.24 11.16 -15.80
N PHE A 219 -15.40 11.93 -14.72
CA PHE A 219 -14.30 12.72 -14.16
C PHE A 219 -13.17 11.84 -13.59
N LEU A 220 -13.51 10.76 -12.88
CA LEU A 220 -12.51 9.78 -12.41
C LEU A 220 -11.70 9.24 -13.59
N LYS A 221 -12.35 8.77 -14.65
CA LYS A 221 -11.69 8.21 -15.83
C LYS A 221 -10.81 9.24 -16.56
N ASP A 222 -11.22 10.50 -16.66
CA ASP A 222 -10.42 11.57 -17.24
C ASP A 222 -9.11 11.77 -16.47
N VAL A 223 -9.19 11.89 -15.16
CA VAL A 223 -8.01 12.04 -14.29
C VAL A 223 -7.08 10.84 -14.40
N VAL A 224 -7.62 9.63 -14.35
CA VAL A 224 -6.85 8.38 -14.47
C VAL A 224 -6.16 8.30 -15.84
N THR A 225 -6.82 8.70 -16.92
CA THR A 225 -6.23 8.72 -18.28
C THR A 225 -5.05 9.70 -18.35
N LYS A 226 -5.15 10.87 -17.73
CA LYS A 226 -4.04 11.84 -17.64
C LYS A 226 -2.85 11.27 -16.89
N ILE A 227 -3.09 10.58 -15.77
CA ILE A 227 -2.02 9.92 -14.99
C ILE A 227 -1.35 8.83 -15.82
N TRP A 228 -2.13 7.98 -16.50
CA TRP A 228 -1.58 6.93 -17.36
C TRP A 228 -0.69 7.49 -18.47
N LYS A 229 -1.12 8.57 -19.11
CA LYS A 229 -0.34 9.29 -20.12
C LYS A 229 1.02 9.76 -19.58
N VAL A 230 1.04 10.27 -18.34
CA VAL A 230 2.30 10.69 -17.69
C VAL A 230 3.22 9.49 -17.40
N ILE A 231 2.70 8.41 -16.84
CA ILE A 231 3.48 7.19 -16.54
C ILE A 231 4.06 6.62 -17.83
N ARG A 232 3.24 6.50 -18.89
CA ARG A 232 3.68 6.00 -20.19
C ARG A 232 4.74 6.91 -20.82
N GLY A 233 4.55 8.23 -20.71
CA GLY A 233 5.54 9.21 -21.20
C GLY A 233 6.89 9.08 -20.51
N ALA A 234 6.91 8.81 -19.20
CA ALA A 234 8.15 8.54 -18.47
C ALA A 234 8.84 7.25 -18.94
N GLY A 235 8.06 6.22 -19.27
CA GLY A 235 8.61 5.00 -19.87
C GLY A 235 9.25 5.24 -21.24
N LYS A 236 8.61 6.08 -22.08
CA LYS A 236 9.18 6.49 -23.36
C LYS A 236 10.48 7.29 -23.19
N LEU A 237 10.50 8.23 -22.23
CA LEU A 237 11.73 8.95 -21.88
C LEU A 237 12.86 7.99 -21.50
N ALA A 238 12.60 7.02 -20.64
CA ALA A 238 13.59 6.03 -20.24
C ALA A 238 14.13 5.23 -21.44
N GLN A 239 13.25 4.80 -22.34
CA GLN A 239 13.63 4.10 -23.58
C GLN A 239 14.42 4.96 -24.58
N ASP A 240 14.17 6.26 -24.62
CA ASP A 240 14.92 7.19 -25.47
C ASP A 240 16.30 7.50 -24.89
N MET A 241 16.45 7.58 -23.59
CA MET A 241 17.73 7.71 -22.88
C MET A 241 18.57 6.42 -22.94
N TYR A 242 17.92 5.27 -22.88
CA TYR A 242 18.54 3.94 -22.82
C TYR A 242 17.89 3.01 -23.86
N PRO A 243 18.35 3.02 -25.13
CA PRO A 243 17.76 2.18 -26.18
C PRO A 243 17.79 0.68 -25.88
N GLU A 244 18.63 0.23 -24.94
CA GLU A 244 18.67 -1.15 -24.45
C GLU A 244 17.33 -1.60 -23.88
N LEU A 245 16.56 -0.69 -23.26
CA LEU A 245 15.23 -0.96 -22.73
C LEU A 245 14.21 -1.34 -23.84
N LYS A 246 14.42 -0.89 -25.08
CA LYS A 246 13.63 -1.29 -26.27
C LYS A 246 14.06 -2.65 -26.82
N LYS A 247 15.33 -3.03 -26.62
CA LYS A 247 15.92 -4.26 -27.18
C LYS A 247 15.73 -5.48 -26.30
N THR A 248 14.96 -5.39 -25.24
CA THR A 248 14.73 -6.48 -24.26
C THR A 248 13.91 -7.65 -24.82
N GLY A 249 13.18 -7.45 -25.90
CA GLY A 249 12.16 -8.39 -26.39
C GLY A 249 10.83 -8.34 -25.62
N TYR A 250 10.73 -7.53 -24.55
CA TYR A 250 9.47 -7.26 -23.88
C TYR A 250 8.57 -6.33 -24.70
N PRO A 251 7.22 -6.48 -24.60
CA PRO A 251 6.29 -5.60 -25.30
C PRO A 251 6.47 -4.13 -24.85
N ASP A 252 6.18 -3.20 -25.76
CA ASP A 252 6.10 -1.78 -25.43
C ASP A 252 5.04 -1.48 -24.37
N PHE A 253 5.12 -0.28 -23.78
CA PHE A 253 4.12 0.18 -22.82
C PHE A 253 2.78 0.37 -23.54
N PRO A 254 1.68 -0.21 -23.01
CA PRO A 254 0.36 -0.10 -23.62
C PRO A 254 -0.05 1.35 -23.88
N GLU A 255 -0.62 1.62 -25.04
CA GLU A 255 -1.11 2.95 -25.38
C GLU A 255 -2.33 3.32 -24.55
N GLU A 256 -3.27 2.40 -24.51
CA GLU A 256 -4.55 2.58 -23.87
C GLU A 256 -4.59 1.93 -22.47
N LEU A 257 -5.37 2.54 -21.61
CA LEU A 257 -5.74 1.99 -20.31
C LEU A 257 -7.19 1.50 -20.39
N THR A 258 -7.40 0.22 -20.17
CA THR A 258 -8.74 -0.38 -20.17
C THR A 258 -9.41 -0.18 -18.82
N PHE A 259 -10.62 0.37 -18.80
CA PHE A 259 -11.42 0.55 -17.59
C PHE A 259 -12.35 -0.65 -17.40
N ILE A 260 -12.25 -1.32 -16.26
CA ILE A 260 -13.05 -2.50 -15.91
C ILE A 260 -13.60 -2.32 -14.51
N HIS A 261 -14.90 -2.50 -14.31
CA HIS A 261 -15.45 -2.51 -12.96
C HIS A 261 -15.21 -3.85 -12.27
N ALA A 262 -15.05 -3.85 -10.94
CA ALA A 262 -14.81 -5.07 -10.16
C ALA A 262 -15.92 -6.13 -10.34
N GLU A 263 -17.20 -5.72 -10.54
CA GLU A 263 -18.30 -6.61 -10.89
C GLU A 263 -18.11 -7.24 -12.26
N GLU A 264 -17.65 -6.49 -13.24
CA GLU A 264 -17.37 -7.00 -14.59
C GLU A 264 -16.20 -8.00 -14.56
N LEU A 265 -15.17 -7.68 -13.77
CA LEU A 265 -14.04 -8.60 -13.57
C LEU A 265 -14.46 -9.90 -12.90
N LEU A 266 -15.42 -9.85 -11.97
CA LEU A 266 -16.05 -11.03 -11.37
C LEU A 266 -16.83 -11.82 -12.43
N ASP A 267 -17.59 -11.15 -13.31
CA ASP A 267 -18.32 -11.80 -14.40
C ASP A 267 -17.40 -12.53 -15.39
N MET A 268 -16.25 -11.92 -15.69
CA MET A 268 -15.26 -12.52 -16.60
C MET A 268 -14.60 -13.77 -16.03
N TYR A 269 -14.40 -13.84 -14.71
CA TYR A 269 -13.64 -14.91 -14.04
C TYR A 269 -14.30 -15.29 -12.70
N PRO A 270 -15.54 -15.84 -12.70
CA PRO A 270 -16.32 -16.08 -11.48
C PRO A 270 -15.64 -17.07 -10.52
N ASP A 271 -14.97 -18.08 -11.06
CA ASP A 271 -14.39 -19.18 -10.29
C ASP A 271 -12.95 -18.92 -9.82
N LEU A 272 -12.35 -17.80 -10.20
CA LEU A 272 -10.98 -17.50 -9.85
C LEU A 272 -10.87 -16.60 -8.60
N PRO A 273 -9.84 -16.81 -7.77
CA PRO A 273 -9.49 -15.86 -6.71
C PRO A 273 -9.15 -14.46 -7.28
N ARG A 274 -9.37 -13.41 -6.49
CA ARG A 274 -9.26 -12.01 -6.94
C ARG A 274 -7.92 -11.66 -7.61
N LYS A 275 -6.79 -12.00 -6.99
CA LYS A 275 -5.47 -11.73 -7.56
C LYS A 275 -5.18 -12.52 -8.85
N GLN A 276 -5.86 -13.66 -9.03
CA GLN A 276 -5.77 -14.43 -10.26
C GLN A 276 -6.65 -13.86 -11.38
N ARG A 277 -7.83 -13.27 -11.03
CA ARG A 277 -8.64 -12.47 -11.97
C ARG A 277 -7.83 -11.30 -12.54
N GLU A 278 -7.12 -10.57 -11.67
CA GLU A 278 -6.23 -9.46 -12.08
C GLU A 278 -5.11 -9.95 -13.02
N THR A 279 -4.47 -11.05 -12.70
CA THR A 279 -3.43 -11.65 -13.56
C THR A 279 -3.99 -12.04 -14.93
N ASN A 280 -5.15 -12.70 -14.98
CA ASN A 280 -5.74 -13.17 -16.23
C ASN A 280 -6.25 -12.02 -17.11
N VAL A 281 -6.86 -10.98 -16.52
CA VAL A 281 -7.32 -9.83 -17.29
C VAL A 281 -6.15 -9.03 -17.87
N LEU A 282 -5.02 -8.96 -17.16
CA LEU A 282 -3.82 -8.26 -17.62
C LEU A 282 -3.09 -8.99 -18.76
N GLN A 283 -3.26 -10.30 -18.90
CA GLN A 283 -2.79 -11.02 -20.09
C GLN A 283 -3.57 -10.64 -21.34
N LYS A 284 -4.84 -10.23 -21.19
CA LYS A 284 -5.70 -9.78 -22.30
C LYS A 284 -5.59 -8.28 -22.55
N PHE A 285 -5.54 -7.49 -21.49
CA PHE A 285 -5.43 -6.04 -21.49
C PHE A 285 -4.24 -5.63 -20.63
N PRO A 286 -3.05 -5.37 -21.21
CA PRO A 286 -1.81 -5.20 -20.44
C PRO A 286 -1.75 -4.01 -19.48
N ALA A 287 -2.72 -3.10 -19.52
CA ALA A 287 -2.93 -2.04 -18.55
C ALA A 287 -4.43 -1.88 -18.29
N VAL A 288 -4.83 -1.97 -17.04
CA VAL A 288 -6.24 -1.82 -16.62
C VAL A 288 -6.35 -0.86 -15.45
N PHE A 289 -7.49 -0.16 -15.37
CA PHE A 289 -7.94 0.51 -14.16
C PHE A 289 -9.17 -0.24 -13.63
N ILE A 290 -9.03 -0.89 -12.47
CA ILE A 290 -10.12 -1.63 -11.83
C ILE A 290 -10.91 -0.66 -10.96
N ILE A 291 -12.18 -0.42 -11.31
CA ILE A 291 -13.08 0.51 -10.62
C ILE A 291 -13.89 -0.22 -9.55
N GLY A 292 -14.24 0.47 -8.45
CA GLY A 292 -15.22 0.00 -7.47
C GLY A 292 -14.63 -0.98 -6.45
N ILE A 293 -13.42 -0.68 -5.97
CA ILE A 293 -12.75 -1.47 -4.95
C ILE A 293 -13.26 -1.06 -3.56
N GLY A 294 -13.67 -2.03 -2.74
CA GLY A 294 -14.15 -1.83 -1.36
C GLY A 294 -15.62 -2.15 -1.15
N TRP A 295 -16.48 -2.01 -2.17
CA TRP A 295 -17.87 -2.41 -2.11
C TRP A 295 -18.03 -3.93 -2.24
N VAL A 296 -19.07 -4.46 -1.59
CA VAL A 296 -19.42 -5.89 -1.67
C VAL A 296 -19.98 -6.19 -3.06
N LEU A 297 -19.36 -7.11 -3.78
CA LEU A 297 -19.79 -7.57 -5.09
C LEU A 297 -20.94 -8.59 -4.96
N LYS A 298 -21.56 -8.98 -6.08
CA LYS A 298 -22.67 -9.92 -6.12
C LYS A 298 -22.36 -11.31 -5.54
N ASP A 299 -21.07 -11.68 -5.39
CA ASP A 299 -20.64 -12.89 -4.71
C ASP A 299 -20.57 -12.76 -3.18
N GLY A 300 -20.97 -11.59 -2.63
CA GLY A 300 -21.01 -11.32 -1.20
C GLY A 300 -19.70 -10.78 -0.60
N TYR A 301 -18.66 -10.53 -1.42
CA TYR A 301 -17.36 -10.07 -0.96
C TYR A 301 -16.83 -8.90 -1.81
N PRO A 302 -16.06 -7.96 -1.25
CA PRO A 302 -15.41 -6.94 -2.04
C PRO A 302 -14.27 -7.52 -2.88
N HIS A 303 -13.92 -6.86 -3.99
CA HIS A 303 -12.75 -7.23 -4.77
C HIS A 303 -11.47 -7.16 -3.91
N GLU A 304 -11.28 -6.06 -3.22
CA GLU A 304 -10.26 -5.87 -2.20
C GLU A 304 -10.81 -4.92 -1.11
N MET A 305 -10.25 -5.01 0.11
CA MET A 305 -10.67 -4.12 1.17
C MET A 305 -10.09 -2.71 0.95
N ARG A 306 -10.89 -1.71 1.28
CA ARG A 306 -10.48 -0.30 1.21
C ARG A 306 -10.76 0.38 2.55
N ALA A 307 -9.91 1.30 2.97
CA ALA A 307 -10.17 2.09 4.18
C ALA A 307 -11.49 2.85 4.07
N ALA A 308 -12.10 3.09 5.24
CA ALA A 308 -13.45 3.65 5.28
C ALA A 308 -13.48 5.18 5.20
N ASP A 309 -12.33 5.86 5.27
CA ASP A 309 -12.28 7.27 5.61
C ASP A 309 -11.57 8.18 4.58
N TYR A 310 -11.27 7.66 3.38
CA TYR A 310 -10.74 8.51 2.31
C TYR A 310 -11.37 8.26 0.93
N ASP A 311 -11.26 7.08 0.31
CA ASP A 311 -11.87 6.81 -1.00
C ASP A 311 -13.35 6.49 -0.89
N ASP A 312 -14.16 7.02 -1.79
CA ASP A 312 -15.59 6.73 -1.87
C ASP A 312 -15.83 5.42 -2.64
N TRP A 313 -16.16 4.37 -1.91
CA TRP A 313 -16.51 3.06 -2.45
C TRP A 313 -17.98 2.68 -2.29
N VAL A 314 -18.82 3.59 -1.71
CA VAL A 314 -20.27 3.33 -1.51
C VAL A 314 -21.19 4.05 -2.47
N THR A 315 -20.71 5.07 -3.20
CA THR A 315 -21.55 5.80 -4.15
C THR A 315 -22.04 4.86 -5.25
N ASP A 316 -23.36 4.83 -5.44
CA ASP A 316 -24.01 4.08 -6.51
C ASP A 316 -23.64 4.67 -7.89
N THR A 317 -23.06 3.84 -8.74
CA THR A 317 -22.64 4.16 -10.11
C THR A 317 -23.47 3.44 -11.18
N SER A 318 -24.53 2.75 -10.78
CA SER A 318 -25.37 1.91 -11.66
C SER A 318 -25.94 2.67 -12.84
N LYS A 319 -26.31 3.94 -12.64
CA LYS A 319 -26.82 4.81 -13.71
C LYS A 319 -25.78 5.04 -14.82
N ALA A 320 -24.51 5.13 -14.46
CA ALA A 320 -23.44 5.38 -15.42
C ALA A 320 -22.96 4.11 -16.14
N THR A 321 -23.08 2.95 -15.49
CA THR A 321 -22.60 1.67 -16.02
C THR A 321 -23.71 0.81 -16.66
N GLY A 322 -24.98 1.12 -16.37
CA GLY A 322 -26.13 0.30 -16.78
C GLY A 322 -26.26 -1.03 -16.03
N LYS A 323 -25.46 -1.24 -14.97
CA LYS A 323 -25.44 -2.45 -14.13
C LYS A 323 -25.35 -2.04 -12.66
N PRO A 324 -25.78 -2.89 -11.71
CA PRO A 324 -25.58 -2.61 -10.27
C PRO A 324 -24.08 -2.52 -9.91
N THR A 325 -23.59 -1.31 -9.76
CA THR A 325 -22.18 -1.01 -9.47
C THR A 325 -22.04 0.13 -8.48
N HIS A 326 -20.94 0.12 -7.71
CA HIS A 326 -20.62 1.13 -6.70
C HIS A 326 -19.15 1.51 -6.75
N GLY A 327 -18.87 2.71 -6.26
CA GLY A 327 -17.51 3.19 -6.04
C GLY A 327 -17.01 4.18 -7.10
N LEU A 328 -16.28 5.18 -6.61
CA LEU A 328 -15.63 6.23 -7.39
C LEU A 328 -14.12 6.17 -7.18
N ASN A 329 -13.57 4.97 -7.07
CA ASN A 329 -12.16 4.70 -6.80
C ASN A 329 -11.67 3.51 -7.64
N GLY A 330 -10.37 3.28 -7.61
CA GLY A 330 -9.76 2.13 -8.27
C GLY A 330 -8.25 2.20 -8.30
N ASP A 331 -7.65 1.19 -8.96
CA ASP A 331 -6.21 1.01 -9.07
C ASP A 331 -5.77 0.80 -10.51
N ILE A 332 -4.63 1.40 -10.90
CA ILE A 332 -3.96 1.06 -12.16
C ILE A 332 -3.09 -0.16 -11.92
N LEU A 333 -3.38 -1.23 -12.64
CA LEU A 333 -2.58 -2.44 -12.70
C LEU A 333 -2.03 -2.63 -14.12
N VAL A 334 -0.80 -3.14 -14.21
CA VAL A 334 -0.14 -3.47 -15.46
C VAL A 334 0.35 -4.92 -15.46
N TRP A 335 0.47 -5.49 -16.64
CA TRP A 335 1.22 -6.73 -16.83
C TRP A 335 2.70 -6.46 -16.72
N ASN A 336 3.37 -7.03 -15.73
CA ASN A 336 4.82 -6.98 -15.64
C ASN A 336 5.41 -8.15 -16.47
N PRO A 337 6.06 -7.88 -17.62
CA PRO A 337 6.56 -8.95 -18.48
C PRO A 337 7.80 -9.65 -17.91
N VAL A 338 8.50 -9.04 -16.96
CA VAL A 338 9.70 -9.61 -16.32
C VAL A 338 9.30 -10.72 -15.34
N THR A 339 8.37 -10.41 -14.43
CA THR A 339 7.87 -11.35 -13.42
C THR A 339 6.67 -12.17 -13.90
N LYS A 340 6.12 -11.84 -15.08
CA LYS A 340 4.92 -12.47 -15.68
C LYS A 340 3.72 -12.48 -14.74
N ARG A 341 3.47 -11.34 -14.08
CA ARG A 341 2.41 -11.17 -13.09
C ARG A 341 1.73 -9.82 -13.20
N ARG A 342 0.61 -9.70 -12.48
CA ARG A 342 0.00 -8.41 -12.17
C ARG A 342 0.99 -7.52 -11.40
N HIS A 343 0.95 -6.24 -11.66
CA HIS A 343 1.77 -5.26 -10.96
C HIS A 343 0.95 -3.97 -10.76
N GLU A 344 0.72 -3.61 -9.52
CA GLU A 344 -0.09 -2.45 -9.15
C GLU A 344 0.79 -1.21 -9.05
N LEU A 345 0.45 -0.18 -9.80
CA LEU A 345 1.20 1.08 -9.82
C LEU A 345 0.58 2.15 -8.93
N THR A 346 -0.76 2.21 -8.87
CA THR A 346 -1.47 3.32 -8.23
C THR A 346 -2.68 2.85 -7.48
N SER A 347 -3.07 3.65 -6.48
CA SER A 347 -4.37 3.58 -5.84
C SER A 347 -4.94 4.99 -5.73
N MET A 348 -6.20 5.21 -6.17
CA MET A 348 -6.79 6.54 -6.19
C MET A 348 -8.32 6.52 -6.17
N GLY A 349 -8.93 7.66 -5.82
CA GLY A 349 -10.36 7.81 -5.85
C GLY A 349 -10.84 9.23 -5.61
N ILE A 350 -12.10 9.47 -5.96
CA ILE A 350 -12.86 10.59 -5.45
C ILE A 350 -13.08 10.35 -3.97
N ARG A 351 -12.86 11.38 -3.15
CA ARG A 351 -12.89 11.22 -1.70
C ARG A 351 -14.29 11.25 -1.14
N VAL A 352 -14.46 10.66 0.04
CA VAL A 352 -15.72 10.64 0.79
C VAL A 352 -16.26 12.05 1.04
N THR A 353 -17.60 12.18 1.00
CA THR A 353 -18.35 13.28 1.55
C THR A 353 -18.71 13.00 3.01
N LYS A 354 -19.45 13.88 3.69
CA LYS A 354 -20.01 13.62 5.03
C LYS A 354 -20.86 12.35 5.03
N GLU A 355 -21.76 12.24 4.06
CA GLU A 355 -22.74 11.16 3.96
C GLU A 355 -22.06 9.82 3.67
N THR A 356 -21.15 9.80 2.71
CA THR A 356 -20.44 8.57 2.33
C THR A 356 -19.43 8.16 3.38
N LEU A 357 -18.80 9.11 4.09
CA LEU A 357 -17.94 8.83 5.23
C LEU A 357 -18.71 8.11 6.34
N VAL A 358 -19.84 8.65 6.78
CA VAL A 358 -20.68 8.04 7.84
C VAL A 358 -21.07 6.63 7.41
N LYS A 359 -21.60 6.46 6.20
CA LYS A 359 -22.02 5.17 5.67
C LYS A 359 -20.86 4.15 5.63
N GLN A 360 -19.68 4.56 5.21
CA GLN A 360 -18.49 3.69 5.15
C GLN A 360 -17.97 3.30 6.53
N LEU A 361 -17.98 4.24 7.48
CA LEU A 361 -17.58 3.97 8.86
C LEU A 361 -18.57 3.01 9.55
N GLU A 362 -19.86 3.17 9.31
CA GLU A 362 -20.91 2.27 9.81
C GLU A 362 -20.71 0.85 9.26
N LEU A 363 -20.59 0.69 7.93
CA LEU A 363 -20.35 -0.60 7.29
C LEU A 363 -19.03 -1.26 7.73
N SER A 364 -18.09 -0.46 8.22
CA SER A 364 -16.78 -0.92 8.68
C SER A 364 -16.70 -1.12 10.20
N ASN A 365 -17.77 -0.82 10.96
CA ASN A 365 -17.79 -0.79 12.44
C ASN A 365 -16.72 0.15 13.03
N LEU A 366 -16.51 1.32 12.41
CA LEU A 366 -15.50 2.31 12.78
C LEU A 366 -16.11 3.68 13.18
N MET A 367 -17.36 3.71 13.64
CA MET A 367 -18.07 4.96 13.98
C MET A 367 -17.35 5.80 15.04
N GLU A 368 -16.58 5.18 15.93
CA GLU A 368 -15.77 5.89 16.93
C GLU A 368 -14.73 6.84 16.29
N SER A 369 -14.29 6.55 15.05
CA SER A 369 -13.36 7.40 14.31
C SER A 369 -13.93 8.79 14.01
N LEU A 370 -15.25 8.97 14.00
CA LEU A 370 -15.87 10.29 13.82
C LEU A 370 -15.41 11.32 14.86
N LYS A 371 -14.95 10.89 16.05
CA LYS A 371 -14.44 11.76 17.10
C LYS A 371 -13.08 12.39 16.79
N LEU A 372 -12.35 11.81 15.84
CA LEU A 372 -10.99 12.27 15.51
C LEU A 372 -11.02 13.60 14.73
N PRO A 373 -10.01 14.47 14.90
CA PRO A 373 -9.95 15.79 14.29
C PRO A 373 -10.11 15.77 12.76
N TYR A 374 -9.51 14.81 12.06
CA TYR A 374 -9.65 14.65 10.62
C TYR A 374 -11.10 14.42 10.18
N HIS A 375 -11.80 13.48 10.83
CA HIS A 375 -13.20 13.17 10.50
C HIS A 375 -14.12 14.35 10.84
N GLN A 376 -13.89 15.02 11.96
CA GLN A 376 -14.60 16.24 12.34
C GLN A 376 -14.38 17.39 11.35
N ALA A 377 -13.21 17.46 10.72
CA ALA A 377 -12.97 18.46 9.68
C ALA A 377 -13.81 18.22 8.42
N ILE A 378 -14.05 16.95 8.04
CA ILE A 378 -14.97 16.59 6.95
C ILE A 378 -16.42 16.90 7.34
N MET A 379 -16.85 16.46 8.53
CA MET A 379 -18.23 16.67 9.00
C MET A 379 -18.63 18.15 9.11
N ASN A 380 -17.67 19.02 9.35
CA ASN A 380 -17.87 20.47 9.51
C ASN A 380 -17.47 21.30 8.26
N ASP A 381 -17.36 20.68 7.08
CA ASP A 381 -17.00 21.35 5.79
C ASP A 381 -15.69 22.14 5.82
N ARG A 382 -14.74 21.74 6.68
CA ARG A 382 -13.42 22.39 6.75
C ARG A 382 -12.42 21.83 5.75
N ILE A 383 -12.78 20.74 5.05
CA ILE A 383 -11.99 20.09 4.01
C ILE A 383 -12.79 20.14 2.68
N PRO A 384 -12.21 20.61 1.59
CA PRO A 384 -12.90 20.67 0.30
C PRO A 384 -13.18 19.27 -0.27
N LEU A 385 -14.14 19.18 -1.20
CA LEU A 385 -14.30 18.00 -2.04
C LEU A 385 -13.05 17.80 -2.88
N SER A 386 -12.58 16.57 -2.97
CA SER A 386 -11.33 16.27 -3.66
C SER A 386 -11.32 14.90 -4.32
N ILE A 387 -10.41 14.76 -5.27
CA ILE A 387 -9.94 13.51 -5.86
C ILE A 387 -8.44 13.40 -5.59
N GLY A 388 -7.95 12.22 -5.29
CA GLY A 388 -6.53 12.05 -5.03
C GLY A 388 -6.10 10.60 -5.07
N GLY A 389 -4.80 10.38 -4.91
CA GLY A 389 -4.21 9.04 -4.96
C GLY A 389 -2.73 9.06 -4.66
N GLY A 390 -2.16 7.86 -4.68
CA GLY A 390 -0.73 7.62 -4.61
C GLY A 390 -0.26 6.81 -5.81
N ILE A 391 0.84 7.22 -6.40
CA ILE A 391 1.55 6.47 -7.43
C ILE A 391 2.83 5.93 -6.78
N GLY A 392 2.95 4.61 -6.66
CA GLY A 392 4.14 3.97 -6.07
C GLY A 392 5.39 4.24 -6.91
N GLN A 393 6.36 4.99 -6.38
CA GLN A 393 7.58 5.36 -7.14
C GLN A 393 8.38 4.10 -7.48
N ALA A 394 8.77 3.33 -6.49
CA ALA A 394 9.57 2.13 -6.69
C ALA A 394 8.92 1.11 -7.62
N ARG A 395 7.61 0.86 -7.48
CA ARG A 395 6.87 -0.03 -8.40
C ARG A 395 6.81 0.51 -9.83
N THR A 396 6.65 1.83 -9.99
CA THR A 396 6.70 2.48 -11.30
C THR A 396 8.08 2.34 -11.93
N TYR A 397 9.16 2.60 -11.17
CA TYR A 397 10.53 2.38 -11.67
C TYR A 397 10.78 0.93 -12.05
N MET A 398 10.34 -0.02 -11.22
CA MET A 398 10.46 -1.44 -11.51
C MET A 398 9.81 -1.82 -12.84
N TYR A 399 8.62 -1.32 -13.11
CA TYR A 399 7.89 -1.55 -14.35
C TYR A 399 8.59 -0.89 -15.56
N LEU A 400 8.95 0.39 -15.44
CA LEU A 400 9.51 1.18 -16.53
C LEU A 400 10.96 0.77 -16.90
N LEU A 401 11.75 0.37 -15.91
CA LEU A 401 13.16 -0.04 -16.09
C LEU A 401 13.33 -1.56 -16.26
N ARG A 402 12.20 -2.30 -16.34
CA ARG A 402 12.21 -3.75 -16.59
C ARG A 402 13.04 -4.52 -15.57
N THR A 403 12.92 -4.17 -14.29
CA THR A 403 13.59 -4.90 -13.20
C THR A 403 12.70 -6.00 -12.63
N ALA A 404 13.32 -7.02 -12.03
CA ALA A 404 12.63 -8.18 -11.47
C ALA A 404 12.27 -8.00 -9.99
N HIS A 405 12.98 -7.13 -9.28
CA HIS A 405 12.83 -6.94 -7.85
C HIS A 405 12.91 -5.45 -7.47
N LEU A 406 12.09 -5.06 -6.49
CA LEU A 406 12.01 -3.68 -5.98
C LEU A 406 13.36 -3.19 -5.45
N GLY A 407 14.17 -4.07 -4.86
CA GLY A 407 15.52 -3.78 -4.37
C GLY A 407 16.51 -3.35 -5.44
N GLU A 408 16.20 -3.50 -6.71
CA GLU A 408 17.03 -2.97 -7.78
C GLU A 408 16.85 -1.46 -8.00
N VAL A 409 15.75 -0.90 -7.52
CA VAL A 409 15.35 0.51 -7.71
C VAL A 409 15.08 1.24 -6.39
N THR A 410 15.20 0.56 -5.26
CA THR A 410 14.96 1.10 -3.92
C THR A 410 16.06 0.69 -2.97
N VAL A 411 16.66 1.67 -2.29
CA VAL A 411 17.65 1.43 -1.23
C VAL A 411 16.93 1.29 0.11
N THR A 412 16.95 0.08 0.67
CA THR A 412 16.31 -0.22 1.96
C THR A 412 16.86 -1.51 2.58
N VAL A 413 16.29 -1.96 3.69
CA VAL A 413 16.67 -3.19 4.36
C VAL A 413 16.00 -4.41 3.74
N TRP A 414 16.76 -5.47 3.53
CA TRP A 414 16.27 -6.73 2.98
C TRP A 414 16.69 -7.92 3.85
N PRO A 415 15.79 -8.87 4.15
CA PRO A 415 16.14 -10.09 4.89
C PRO A 415 17.22 -10.89 4.16
N LYS A 416 18.15 -11.49 4.94
CA LYS A 416 19.23 -12.29 4.36
C LYS A 416 18.72 -13.37 3.41
N GLN A 417 17.67 -14.09 3.79
CA GLN A 417 17.08 -15.16 2.97
C GLN A 417 16.59 -14.63 1.60
N LEU A 418 15.96 -13.45 1.57
CA LEU A 418 15.54 -12.81 0.32
C LEU A 418 16.73 -12.41 -0.53
N LYS A 419 17.80 -11.86 0.08
CA LYS A 419 19.04 -11.52 -0.64
C LYS A 419 19.72 -12.76 -1.25
N ASP A 420 19.75 -13.88 -0.53
CA ASP A 420 20.29 -15.13 -1.02
C ASP A 420 19.51 -15.64 -2.25
N ILE A 421 18.18 -15.51 -2.25
CA ILE A 421 17.33 -15.83 -3.40
C ILE A 421 17.60 -14.87 -4.57
N CYS A 422 17.65 -13.57 -4.32
CA CYS A 422 17.97 -12.59 -5.35
C CYS A 422 19.32 -12.88 -6.03
N ASN A 423 20.35 -13.19 -5.23
CA ASN A 423 21.67 -13.55 -5.75
C ASN A 423 21.65 -14.81 -6.63
N LYS A 424 20.85 -15.83 -6.26
CA LYS A 424 20.64 -17.04 -7.08
C LYS A 424 20.08 -16.70 -8.46
N HIS A 425 19.24 -15.67 -8.55
CA HIS A 425 18.64 -15.20 -9.81
C HIS A 425 19.42 -14.04 -10.49
N ASN A 426 20.66 -13.77 -10.08
CA ASN A 426 21.48 -12.65 -10.59
C ASN A 426 20.84 -11.27 -10.39
N ILE A 427 20.03 -11.11 -9.35
CA ILE A 427 19.38 -9.84 -9.00
C ILE A 427 20.22 -9.15 -7.91
N HIS A 428 20.73 -7.97 -8.22
CA HIS A 428 21.49 -7.15 -7.28
C HIS A 428 20.56 -6.17 -6.57
N VAL A 429 20.31 -6.42 -5.28
CA VAL A 429 19.50 -5.53 -4.43
C VAL A 429 20.38 -4.47 -3.75
N LEU A 430 19.85 -3.26 -3.65
CA LEU A 430 20.51 -2.11 -3.04
C LEU A 430 20.19 -2.04 -1.53
N GLU A 431 21.22 -1.74 -0.71
CA GLU A 431 21.12 -1.61 0.75
C GLU A 431 21.68 -0.28 1.25
#